data_cac6fc5cdbb35efe865e4bfa0ba9c1df
#
_entry.id   cac6fc5cdbb35efe865e4bfa0ba9c1df
#
_cell.length_a   1.000
_cell.length_b   1.000
_cell.length_c   1.000
_cell.angle_alpha   90.00
_cell.angle_beta   90.00
_cell.angle_gamma   90.00
#
_symmetry.space_group_name_H-M   'P 1'
#
loop_
_entity.id
_entity.type
_entity.pdbx_description
1 polymer ?
#
loop_
_entity_poly.entity_id
_entity_poly.type
_entity_poly.pdbx_seq_one_letter_code
_entity_poly.pdbx_strand_id
1 'polypeptide(L)'
;MYKRQSLHKRGYRVDQTEAPLNEVLAAGMILKTGWKGESNFVDPMCGSGTLLIEAAMIALNIAPGIHRKEFAFQKWVDYDEELFDRIYNDESGEREFAFHCYGSDISQAAIDIALENIRSAGLMKYIDLKVKPFQQYTEAPKPGILVTNPPYGERISSRDLLGLYNMIGERLKHVFMGYKAWICLLYTSDAADE
;
A
#
# COMPACT_ATOMS: atom_id res chain seq x y z
N MET A 1 25.66 -20.39 11.24
CA MET A 1 25.64 -19.08 10.55
C MET A 1 24.17 -18.70 10.34
N TYR A 2 23.62 -17.79 11.13
CA TYR A 2 22.22 -17.37 10.99
C TYR A 2 22.06 -16.58 9.69
N LYS A 3 21.31 -17.11 8.73
CA LYS A 3 20.97 -16.36 7.52
C LYS A 3 20.01 -15.23 7.91
N ARG A 4 20.39 -13.97 7.65
CA ARG A 4 19.49 -12.83 7.78
C ARG A 4 18.32 -13.01 6.82
N GLN A 5 17.10 -12.92 7.32
CA GLN A 5 15.91 -13.03 6.53
C GLN A 5 15.36 -11.62 6.21
N SER A 6 14.96 -11.41 4.96
CA SER A 6 14.36 -10.14 4.50
C SER A 6 12.92 -10.05 5.02
N LEU A 7 12.72 -9.47 6.21
CA LEU A 7 11.39 -9.37 6.84
C LEU A 7 10.42 -8.42 6.13
N HIS A 8 10.93 -7.52 5.30
CA HIS A 8 10.09 -6.62 4.51
C HIS A 8 9.30 -7.35 3.41
N LYS A 9 9.75 -8.51 2.94
CA LYS A 9 9.03 -9.30 1.95
C LYS A 9 7.89 -10.04 2.63
N ARG A 10 6.66 -9.61 2.39
CA ARG A 10 5.43 -10.20 2.96
C ARG A 10 5.10 -11.57 2.40
N GLY A 11 5.44 -11.82 1.14
CA GLY A 11 5.17 -13.09 0.44
C GLY A 11 4.04 -13.02 -0.58
N TYR A 12 3.17 -12.02 -0.54
CA TYR A 12 2.06 -11.87 -1.48
C TYR A 12 2.47 -11.35 -2.86
N ARG A 13 3.60 -10.66 -2.98
CA ARG A 13 4.05 -10.05 -4.24
C ARG A 13 4.43 -11.13 -5.26
N VAL A 14 3.67 -11.22 -6.33
CA VAL A 14 3.91 -12.12 -7.48
C VAL A 14 4.74 -11.40 -8.52
N ASP A 15 4.39 -10.15 -8.84
CA ASP A 15 5.07 -9.32 -9.82
C ASP A 15 5.19 -7.87 -9.32
N GLN A 16 6.00 -7.07 -10.00
CA GLN A 16 6.25 -5.69 -9.57
C GLN A 16 6.48 -4.76 -10.77
N THR A 17 6.12 -3.51 -10.59
CA THR A 17 6.52 -2.42 -11.47
C THR A 17 8.01 -2.14 -11.33
N GLU A 18 8.59 -1.33 -12.21
CA GLU A 18 10.03 -1.03 -12.27
C GLU A 18 10.63 -0.59 -10.92
N ALA A 19 9.86 0.11 -10.08
CA ALA A 19 10.30 0.50 -8.74
C ALA A 19 9.13 0.46 -7.74
N PRO A 20 8.82 -0.72 -7.22
CA PRO A 20 7.73 -0.91 -6.28
C PRO A 20 8.06 -0.30 -4.93
N LEU A 21 7.05 0.24 -4.25
CA LEU A 21 7.17 0.66 -2.87
C LEU A 21 7.48 -0.56 -1.98
N ASN A 22 8.38 -0.39 -1.02
CA ASN A 22 8.67 -1.42 -0.02
C ASN A 22 7.46 -1.62 0.89
N GLU A 23 7.09 -2.86 1.20
CA GLU A 23 5.89 -3.23 1.95
C GLU A 23 5.93 -2.68 3.39
N VAL A 24 7.07 -2.75 4.06
CA VAL A 24 7.22 -2.21 5.43
C VAL A 24 7.12 -0.69 5.43
N LEU A 25 7.68 -0.03 4.41
CA LEU A 25 7.55 1.42 4.26
C LEU A 25 6.09 1.81 4.02
N ALA A 26 5.38 1.11 3.14
CA ALA A 26 3.96 1.32 2.88
C ALA A 26 3.12 1.18 4.16
N ALA A 27 3.31 0.09 4.91
CA ALA A 27 2.65 -0.11 6.20
C ALA A 27 2.96 1.01 7.19
N GLY A 28 4.24 1.42 7.29
CA GLY A 28 4.68 2.52 8.15
C GLY A 28 4.03 3.85 7.80
N MET A 29 3.91 4.17 6.51
CA MET A 29 3.21 5.37 6.02
C MET A 29 1.74 5.35 6.45
N ILE A 30 1.03 4.23 6.26
CA ILE A 30 -0.38 4.09 6.63
C ILE A 30 -0.55 4.22 8.14
N LEU A 31 0.24 3.51 8.95
CA LEU A 31 0.20 3.59 10.41
C LEU A 31 0.47 5.01 10.93
N LYS A 32 1.34 5.77 10.24
CA LYS A 32 1.64 7.16 10.58
C LYS A 32 0.44 8.09 10.39
N THR A 33 -0.50 7.76 9.50
CA THR A 33 -1.74 8.53 9.32
C THR A 33 -2.71 8.38 10.48
N GLY A 34 -2.57 7.33 11.29
CA GLY A 34 -3.50 6.94 12.35
C GLY A 34 -4.71 6.13 11.85
N TRP A 35 -4.87 5.95 10.53
CA TRP A 35 -5.99 5.19 9.97
C TRP A 35 -5.85 3.69 10.26
N LYS A 36 -6.98 3.05 10.58
CA LYS A 36 -7.06 1.62 10.96
C LYS A 36 -8.25 0.89 10.34
N GLY A 37 -8.86 1.46 9.28
CA GLY A 37 -10.02 0.87 8.62
C GLY A 37 -11.36 1.54 8.94
N GLU A 38 -11.37 2.71 9.57
CA GLU A 38 -12.60 3.44 9.94
C GLU A 38 -13.24 4.23 8.78
N SER A 39 -12.68 4.15 7.60
CA SER A 39 -13.17 4.82 6.38
C SER A 39 -12.62 4.15 5.12
N ASN A 40 -13.03 4.60 3.94
CA ASN A 40 -12.42 4.19 2.69
C ASN A 40 -10.97 4.66 2.59
N PHE A 41 -10.15 3.87 1.91
CA PHE A 41 -8.75 4.20 1.59
C PHE A 41 -8.61 4.40 0.08
N VAL A 42 -7.92 5.45 -0.36
CA VAL A 42 -7.76 5.76 -1.79
C VAL A 42 -6.29 5.95 -2.14
N ASP A 43 -5.81 5.23 -3.16
CA ASP A 43 -4.52 5.46 -3.80
C ASP A 43 -4.71 5.64 -5.31
N PRO A 44 -4.72 6.89 -5.80
CA PRO A 44 -4.99 7.19 -7.21
C PRO A 44 -3.79 7.02 -8.15
N MET A 45 -2.66 6.54 -7.65
CA MET A 45 -1.43 6.23 -8.40
C MET A 45 -0.79 4.97 -7.81
N CYS A 46 -1.58 3.87 -7.80
CA CYS A 46 -1.31 2.71 -6.96
C CYS A 46 -0.17 1.81 -7.44
N GLY A 47 0.30 1.95 -8.68
CA GLY A 47 1.35 1.10 -9.22
C GLY A 47 1.02 -0.38 -9.06
N SER A 48 1.89 -1.14 -8.41
CA SER A 48 1.71 -2.57 -8.12
C SER A 48 0.77 -2.88 -6.94
N GLY A 49 0.06 -1.90 -6.39
CA GLY A 49 -0.98 -2.08 -5.36
C GLY A 49 -0.46 -2.21 -3.93
N THR A 50 0.81 -1.93 -3.65
CA THR A 50 1.41 -2.17 -2.32
C THR A 50 0.69 -1.42 -1.21
N LEU A 51 0.39 -0.11 -1.38
CA LEU A 51 -0.34 0.67 -0.37
C LEU A 51 -1.74 0.11 -0.11
N LEU A 52 -2.45 -0.32 -1.15
CA LEU A 52 -3.79 -0.89 -1.03
C LEU A 52 -3.80 -2.21 -0.26
N ILE A 53 -2.83 -3.09 -0.56
CA ILE A 53 -2.71 -4.38 0.12
C ILE A 53 -2.36 -4.18 1.61
N GLU A 54 -1.35 -3.37 1.91
CA GLU A 54 -0.97 -3.08 3.30
C GLU A 54 -2.10 -2.37 4.06
N ALA A 55 -2.87 -1.48 3.40
CA ALA A 55 -4.03 -0.83 4.00
C ALA A 55 -5.13 -1.86 4.35
N ALA A 56 -5.49 -2.73 3.42
CA ALA A 56 -6.49 -3.76 3.66
C ALA A 56 -6.05 -4.74 4.78
N MET A 57 -4.78 -5.15 4.80
CA MET A 57 -4.23 -5.99 5.88
C MET A 57 -4.29 -5.27 7.24
N ILE A 58 -3.97 -3.98 7.30
CA ILE A 58 -4.08 -3.17 8.54
C ILE A 58 -5.54 -3.05 8.98
N ALA A 59 -6.46 -2.76 8.06
CA ALA A 59 -7.89 -2.64 8.35
C ALA A 59 -8.47 -3.93 8.93
N LEU A 60 -8.12 -5.05 8.32
CA LEU A 60 -8.55 -6.41 8.73
C LEU A 60 -7.77 -6.94 9.94
N ASN A 61 -6.71 -6.28 10.35
CA ASN A 61 -5.75 -6.73 11.36
C ASN A 61 -5.11 -8.10 11.03
N ILE A 62 -4.86 -8.35 9.76
CA ILE A 62 -4.17 -9.54 9.27
C ILE A 62 -2.68 -9.45 9.59
N ALA A 63 -2.12 -10.54 10.11
CA ALA A 63 -0.70 -10.62 10.45
C ALA A 63 0.19 -10.42 9.21
N PRO A 64 1.18 -9.50 9.23
CA PRO A 64 1.99 -9.17 8.06
C PRO A 64 2.86 -10.32 7.54
N GLY A 65 3.00 -11.39 8.29
CA GLY A 65 3.77 -12.59 7.93
C GLY A 65 2.96 -13.72 7.33
N ILE A 66 1.62 -13.61 7.26
CA ILE A 66 0.72 -14.71 6.89
C ILE A 66 1.00 -15.32 5.51
N HIS A 67 1.50 -14.54 4.56
CA HIS A 67 1.82 -15.03 3.20
C HIS A 67 3.26 -15.55 3.07
N ARG A 68 4.03 -15.61 4.14
CA ARG A 68 5.40 -16.11 4.10
C ARG A 68 5.40 -17.64 4.14
N LYS A 69 6.18 -18.24 3.26
CA LYS A 69 6.33 -19.71 3.19
C LYS A 69 7.20 -20.27 4.30
N GLU A 70 8.20 -19.50 4.75
CA GLU A 70 9.18 -19.95 5.75
C GLU A 70 9.63 -18.78 6.64
N PHE A 71 9.91 -19.12 7.90
CA PHE A 71 10.58 -18.24 8.84
C PHE A 71 11.92 -18.83 9.26
N ALA A 72 12.95 -18.00 9.44
CA ALA A 72 14.28 -18.46 9.78
C ALA A 72 14.34 -19.19 11.13
N PHE A 73 13.48 -18.80 12.09
CA PHE A 73 13.42 -19.40 13.42
C PHE A 73 12.88 -20.84 13.40
N GLN A 74 12.17 -21.28 12.36
CA GLN A 74 11.73 -22.67 12.19
C GLN A 74 12.90 -23.68 12.11
N LYS A 75 14.12 -23.16 11.91
CA LYS A 75 15.37 -23.95 11.88
C LYS A 75 16.16 -23.87 13.17
N TRP A 76 15.62 -23.25 14.22
CA TRP A 76 16.28 -23.19 15.52
C TRP A 76 16.07 -24.49 16.30
N VAL A 77 17.01 -24.79 17.19
CA VAL A 77 17.02 -26.05 17.96
C VAL A 77 15.84 -26.14 18.91
N ASP A 78 15.37 -25.02 19.39
CA ASP A 78 14.27 -24.82 20.33
C ASP A 78 12.95 -24.43 19.64
N TYR A 79 12.83 -24.69 18.33
CA TYR A 79 11.59 -24.42 17.58
C TYR A 79 10.47 -25.36 18.05
N ASP A 80 9.37 -24.77 18.45
CA ASP A 80 8.13 -25.45 18.85
C ASP A 80 7.09 -25.32 17.72
N GLU A 81 6.89 -26.40 17.00
CA GLU A 81 5.99 -26.47 15.85
C GLU A 81 4.52 -26.30 16.26
N GLU A 82 4.10 -26.94 17.38
CA GLU A 82 2.71 -26.85 17.86
C GLU A 82 2.36 -25.43 18.31
N LEU A 83 3.29 -24.76 18.99
CA LEU A 83 3.15 -23.37 19.38
C LEU A 83 3.08 -22.45 18.16
N PHE A 84 3.95 -22.70 17.18
CA PHE A 84 3.94 -21.92 15.94
C PHE A 84 2.62 -22.07 15.20
N ASP A 85 2.14 -23.29 14.98
CA ASP A 85 0.90 -23.56 14.25
C ASP A 85 -0.31 -22.94 14.95
N ARG A 86 -0.35 -22.98 16.28
CA ARG A 86 -1.41 -22.34 17.06
C ARG A 86 -1.40 -20.81 16.88
N ILE A 87 -0.23 -20.17 16.90
CA ILE A 87 -0.11 -18.72 16.73
C ILE A 87 -0.35 -18.32 15.28
N TYR A 88 0.19 -19.09 14.32
CA TYR A 88 0.10 -18.79 12.91
C TYR A 88 -1.32 -18.88 12.35
N ASN A 89 -2.12 -19.83 12.88
CA ASN A 89 -3.50 -20.05 12.48
C ASN A 89 -4.52 -19.33 13.40
N ASP A 90 -4.06 -18.47 14.30
CA ASP A 90 -4.95 -17.70 15.17
C ASP A 90 -5.49 -16.46 14.46
N GLU A 91 -6.71 -16.55 13.98
CA GLU A 91 -7.47 -15.47 13.34
C GLU A 91 -8.34 -14.67 14.34
N SER A 92 -8.25 -14.96 15.63
CA SER A 92 -9.10 -14.32 16.66
C SER A 92 -8.91 -12.80 16.78
N GLY A 93 -7.76 -12.30 16.32
CA GLY A 93 -7.44 -10.88 16.27
C GLY A 93 -7.95 -10.15 15.01
N GLU A 94 -8.46 -10.86 14.01
CA GLU A 94 -8.93 -10.26 12.77
C GLU A 94 -10.22 -9.44 13.00
N ARG A 95 -10.43 -8.47 12.14
CA ARG A 95 -11.55 -7.52 12.24
C ARG A 95 -12.33 -7.46 10.94
N GLU A 96 -13.61 -7.12 11.04
CA GLU A 96 -14.40 -6.75 9.88
C GLU A 96 -13.96 -5.38 9.33
N PHE A 97 -13.89 -5.28 8.01
CA PHE A 97 -13.65 -4.03 7.30
C PHE A 97 -14.89 -3.70 6.46
N ALA A 98 -15.69 -2.75 6.97
CA ALA A 98 -16.96 -2.33 6.36
C ALA A 98 -16.80 -1.35 5.19
N PHE A 99 -15.59 -0.90 4.91
CA PHE A 99 -15.24 0.04 3.84
C PHE A 99 -14.43 -0.67 2.74
N HIS A 100 -13.92 0.10 1.78
CA HIS A 100 -13.11 -0.42 0.67
C HIS A 100 -11.82 0.38 0.48
N CYS A 101 -10.83 -0.27 -0.11
CA CYS A 101 -9.64 0.37 -0.66
C CYS A 101 -9.84 0.56 -2.17
N TYR A 102 -9.70 1.79 -2.64
CA TYR A 102 -9.85 2.14 -4.05
C TYR A 102 -8.52 2.51 -4.64
N GLY A 103 -8.10 1.79 -5.69
CA GLY A 103 -6.87 2.06 -6.41
C GLY A 103 -7.11 2.45 -7.86
N SER A 104 -6.26 3.33 -8.37
CA SER A 104 -6.17 3.52 -9.81
C SER A 104 -4.74 3.81 -10.24
N ASP A 105 -4.50 3.57 -11.49
CA ASP A 105 -3.27 3.96 -12.18
C ASP A 105 -3.59 4.31 -13.63
N ILE A 106 -2.75 5.12 -14.26
CA ILE A 106 -2.85 5.43 -15.69
C ILE A 106 -2.45 4.22 -16.55
N SER A 107 -1.59 3.35 -16.02
CA SER A 107 -1.02 2.19 -16.71
C SER A 107 -1.89 0.95 -16.52
N GLN A 108 -2.41 0.40 -17.62
CA GLN A 108 -3.09 -0.91 -17.61
C GLN A 108 -2.16 -2.00 -17.05
N ALA A 109 -0.89 -2.02 -17.46
CA ALA A 109 0.08 -3.01 -16.99
C ALA A 109 0.31 -2.94 -15.47
N ALA A 110 0.32 -1.74 -14.88
CA ALA A 110 0.41 -1.57 -13.44
C ALA A 110 -0.82 -2.13 -12.71
N ILE A 111 -2.02 -1.89 -13.27
CA ILE A 111 -3.28 -2.44 -12.73
C ILE A 111 -3.33 -3.96 -12.83
N ASP A 112 -2.84 -4.55 -13.93
CA ASP A 112 -2.79 -6.01 -14.09
C ASP A 112 -1.86 -6.64 -13.03
N ILE A 113 -0.68 -6.05 -12.81
CA ILE A 113 0.26 -6.46 -11.74
C ILE A 113 -0.39 -6.30 -10.35
N ALA A 114 -1.04 -5.16 -10.09
CA ALA A 114 -1.72 -4.93 -8.82
C ALA A 114 -2.82 -5.96 -8.56
N LEU A 115 -3.60 -6.31 -9.60
CA LEU A 115 -4.65 -7.32 -9.52
C LEU A 115 -4.12 -8.70 -9.13
N GLU A 116 -2.99 -9.12 -9.72
CA GLU A 116 -2.35 -10.38 -9.38
C GLU A 116 -1.82 -10.41 -7.95
N ASN A 117 -1.19 -9.32 -7.50
CA ASN A 117 -0.72 -9.19 -6.12
C ASN A 117 -1.88 -9.22 -5.12
N ILE A 118 -2.98 -8.49 -5.38
CA ILE A 118 -4.18 -8.47 -4.53
C ILE A 118 -4.83 -9.85 -4.47
N ARG A 119 -4.89 -10.55 -5.61
CA ARG A 119 -5.40 -11.93 -5.66
C ARG A 119 -4.52 -12.87 -4.84
N SER A 120 -3.21 -12.77 -4.97
CA SER A 120 -2.25 -13.55 -4.17
C SER A 120 -2.36 -13.26 -2.67
N ALA A 121 -2.71 -12.04 -2.30
CA ALA A 121 -2.95 -11.65 -0.92
C ALA A 121 -4.36 -12.05 -0.39
N GLY A 122 -5.25 -12.60 -1.24
CA GLY A 122 -6.61 -12.96 -0.83
C GLY A 122 -7.55 -11.76 -0.58
N LEU A 123 -7.20 -10.56 -1.06
CA LEU A 123 -7.86 -9.31 -0.68
C LEU A 123 -8.82 -8.74 -1.75
N MET A 124 -9.17 -9.54 -2.75
CA MET A 124 -10.06 -9.13 -3.86
C MET A 124 -11.41 -8.57 -3.40
N LYS A 125 -11.92 -9.01 -2.26
CA LYS A 125 -13.20 -8.54 -1.69
C LYS A 125 -13.14 -7.10 -1.20
N TYR A 126 -11.97 -6.61 -0.86
CA TYR A 126 -11.78 -5.34 -0.14
C TYR A 126 -11.11 -4.25 -0.98
N ILE A 127 -10.64 -4.59 -2.19
CA ILE A 127 -9.87 -3.67 -3.02
C ILE A 127 -10.47 -3.60 -4.42
N ASP A 128 -10.87 -2.40 -4.83
CA ASP A 128 -11.37 -2.07 -6.16
C ASP A 128 -10.30 -1.36 -6.97
N LEU A 129 -10.02 -1.85 -8.18
CA LEU A 129 -9.03 -1.27 -9.09
C LEU A 129 -9.68 -0.70 -10.36
N LYS A 130 -9.13 0.41 -10.85
CA LYS A 130 -9.53 1.02 -12.13
C LYS A 130 -8.32 1.53 -12.89
N VAL A 131 -8.31 1.33 -14.21
CA VAL A 131 -7.39 2.08 -15.09
C VAL A 131 -7.97 3.48 -15.26
N LYS A 132 -7.43 4.44 -14.53
CA LYS A 132 -7.95 5.81 -14.53
C LYS A 132 -6.84 6.79 -14.09
N PRO A 133 -6.49 7.76 -14.93
CA PRO A 133 -5.58 8.83 -14.52
C PRO A 133 -6.17 9.66 -13.38
N PHE A 134 -5.33 10.11 -12.44
CA PHE A 134 -5.80 10.89 -11.27
C PHE A 134 -6.51 12.19 -11.67
N GLN A 135 -6.07 12.86 -12.73
CA GLN A 135 -6.73 14.07 -13.24
C GLN A 135 -8.18 13.86 -13.70
N GLN A 136 -8.60 12.63 -13.99
CA GLN A 136 -9.95 12.31 -14.42
C GLN A 136 -10.94 12.02 -13.30
N TYR A 137 -10.49 12.09 -12.04
CA TYR A 137 -11.41 11.95 -10.91
C TYR A 137 -12.38 13.14 -10.85
N THR A 138 -13.67 12.84 -10.79
CA THR A 138 -14.76 13.80 -10.67
C THR A 138 -15.46 13.72 -9.32
N GLU A 139 -15.32 12.57 -8.65
CA GLU A 139 -15.90 12.28 -7.35
C GLU A 139 -14.99 11.36 -6.55
N ALA A 140 -15.11 11.39 -5.23
CA ALA A 140 -14.37 10.57 -4.29
C ALA A 140 -15.33 9.77 -3.40
N PRO A 141 -15.04 8.47 -3.12
CA PRO A 141 -15.84 7.66 -2.21
C PRO A 141 -15.70 8.18 -0.78
N LYS A 142 -16.81 8.49 -0.10
CA LYS A 142 -16.83 9.10 1.24
C LYS A 142 -17.46 8.16 2.27
N PRO A 143 -17.00 8.20 3.52
CA PRO A 143 -15.83 8.92 4.04
C PRO A 143 -14.51 8.29 3.59
N GLY A 144 -13.38 9.02 3.64
CA GLY A 144 -12.12 8.43 3.17
C GLY A 144 -10.84 9.19 3.54
N ILE A 145 -9.74 8.46 3.40
CA ILE A 145 -8.37 8.96 3.45
C ILE A 145 -7.69 8.69 2.11
N LEU A 146 -6.81 9.58 1.68
CA LEU A 146 -5.99 9.39 0.49
C LEU A 146 -4.52 9.26 0.92
N VAL A 147 -3.89 8.17 0.50
CA VAL A 147 -2.44 7.97 0.69
C VAL A 147 -1.86 7.53 -0.65
N THR A 148 -0.88 8.25 -1.16
CA THR A 148 -0.33 7.95 -2.48
C THR A 148 1.17 8.19 -2.57
N ASN A 149 1.83 7.43 -3.45
CA ASN A 149 3.25 7.53 -3.75
C ASN A 149 3.42 7.89 -5.23
N PRO A 150 3.33 9.17 -5.60
CA PRO A 150 3.47 9.61 -6.98
C PRO A 150 4.88 9.33 -7.54
N PRO A 151 5.07 9.26 -8.86
CA PRO A 151 6.38 9.12 -9.45
C PRO A 151 7.27 10.32 -9.12
N TYR A 152 8.55 10.06 -8.84
CA TYR A 152 9.57 11.04 -8.50
C TYR A 152 10.94 10.64 -9.03
N GLY A 153 11.93 11.55 -8.90
CA GLY A 153 13.31 11.32 -9.31
C GLY A 153 13.47 11.23 -10.83
N GLU A 154 14.34 10.33 -11.30
CA GLU A 154 14.68 10.18 -12.72
C GLU A 154 13.50 9.79 -13.63
N ARG A 155 12.36 9.41 -13.06
CA ARG A 155 11.16 8.98 -13.81
C ARG A 155 10.33 10.14 -14.34
N ILE A 156 10.61 11.35 -13.92
CA ILE A 156 9.82 12.53 -14.32
C ILE A 156 10.75 13.75 -14.40
N SER A 157 10.61 14.54 -15.44
CA SER A 157 11.38 15.78 -15.55
C SER A 157 10.93 16.80 -14.49
N SER A 158 11.79 17.75 -14.11
CA SER A 158 11.45 18.78 -13.13
C SER A 158 10.22 19.60 -13.53
N ARG A 159 10.03 19.85 -14.83
CA ARG A 159 8.86 20.56 -15.37
C ARG A 159 7.57 19.73 -15.21
N ASP A 160 7.65 18.43 -15.52
CA ASP A 160 6.52 17.52 -15.42
C ASP A 160 6.18 17.24 -13.96
N LEU A 161 7.18 17.24 -13.07
CA LEU A 161 6.99 17.10 -11.62
C LEU A 161 6.15 18.25 -11.05
N LEU A 162 6.44 19.49 -11.41
CA LEU A 162 5.64 20.65 -10.99
C LEU A 162 4.20 20.54 -11.52
N GLY A 163 4.01 20.12 -12.76
CA GLY A 163 2.71 19.87 -13.36
C GLY A 163 1.93 18.77 -12.62
N LEU A 164 2.61 17.70 -12.24
CA LEU A 164 2.03 16.60 -11.46
C LEU A 164 1.54 17.08 -10.08
N TYR A 165 2.37 17.81 -9.33
CA TYR A 165 1.96 18.29 -8.00
C TYR A 165 0.85 19.35 -8.08
N ASN A 166 0.85 20.21 -9.06
CA ASN A 166 -0.26 21.14 -9.30
C ASN A 166 -1.56 20.39 -9.59
N MET A 167 -1.53 19.36 -10.43
CA MET A 167 -2.68 18.51 -10.74
C MET A 167 -3.17 17.79 -9.47
N ILE A 168 -2.28 17.23 -8.66
CA ILE A 168 -2.63 16.59 -7.39
C ILE A 168 -3.32 17.61 -6.48
N GLY A 169 -2.76 18.79 -6.29
CA GLY A 169 -3.34 19.86 -5.47
C GLY A 169 -4.74 20.25 -5.92
N GLU A 170 -4.95 20.43 -7.23
CA GLU A 170 -6.27 20.73 -7.79
C GLU A 170 -7.29 19.61 -7.56
N ARG A 171 -6.89 18.34 -7.70
CA ARG A 171 -7.80 17.20 -7.42
C ARG A 171 -8.14 17.13 -5.93
N LEU A 172 -7.15 17.30 -5.05
CA LEU A 172 -7.41 17.32 -3.60
C LEU A 172 -8.38 18.44 -3.21
N LYS A 173 -8.19 19.63 -3.76
CA LYS A 173 -9.01 20.80 -3.46
C LYS A 173 -10.46 20.68 -3.96
N HIS A 174 -10.68 20.11 -5.13
CA HIS A 174 -11.98 20.14 -5.79
C HIS A 174 -12.75 18.82 -5.75
N VAL A 175 -12.07 17.67 -5.63
CA VAL A 175 -12.70 16.35 -5.67
C VAL A 175 -12.64 15.66 -4.30
N PHE A 176 -11.51 15.79 -3.59
CA PHE A 176 -11.28 15.11 -2.31
C PHE A 176 -11.50 16.03 -1.11
N MET A 177 -12.44 16.97 -1.21
CA MET A 177 -12.79 17.84 -0.09
C MET A 177 -13.21 17.04 1.15
N GLY A 178 -12.58 17.37 2.29
CA GLY A 178 -12.81 16.69 3.58
C GLY A 178 -11.95 15.42 3.78
N TYR A 179 -11.15 15.03 2.79
CA TYR A 179 -10.15 13.98 2.96
C TYR A 179 -8.94 14.47 3.75
N LYS A 180 -8.36 13.56 4.53
CA LYS A 180 -6.95 13.69 4.95
C LYS A 180 -6.10 13.06 3.85
N ALA A 181 -5.21 13.83 3.25
CA ALA A 181 -4.34 13.39 2.17
C ALA A 181 -2.88 13.31 2.62
N TRP A 182 -2.23 12.20 2.30
CA TRP A 182 -0.82 11.95 2.58
C TRP A 182 -0.12 11.60 1.27
N ILE A 183 0.93 12.35 0.95
CA ILE A 183 1.68 12.21 -0.28
C ILE A 183 3.11 11.85 0.09
N CYS A 184 3.63 10.74 -0.45
CA CYS A 184 5.03 10.40 -0.31
C CYS A 184 5.86 11.34 -1.18
N LEU A 185 6.83 12.03 -0.57
CA LEU A 185 7.76 12.91 -1.24
C LEU A 185 9.17 12.39 -1.09
N LEU A 186 9.99 12.53 -2.13
CA LEU A 186 11.42 12.36 -2.00
C LEU A 186 11.99 13.63 -1.36
N TYR A 187 12.48 13.49 -0.12
CA TYR A 187 13.21 14.58 0.52
C TYR A 187 14.64 14.60 -0.02
N THR A 188 15.02 15.66 -0.73
CA THR A 188 16.41 15.94 -1.05
C THR A 188 16.94 16.93 -0.02
N SER A 189 18.17 16.75 0.43
CA SER A 189 18.82 17.56 1.47
C SER A 189 18.89 19.05 1.16
N ASP A 190 18.69 19.42 -0.11
CA ASP A 190 18.75 20.80 -0.59
C ASP A 190 17.51 21.64 -0.24
N ALA A 191 16.43 21.04 0.30
CA ALA A 191 15.23 21.77 0.68
C ALA A 191 15.24 22.28 2.13
N ALA A 192 16.33 22.05 2.89
CA ALA A 192 16.46 22.45 4.29
C ALA A 192 17.27 23.74 4.49
N ASP A 193 17.87 24.29 3.41
CA ASP A 193 18.79 25.44 3.49
C ASP A 193 18.24 26.73 2.82
N GLU A 194 16.91 26.80 2.53
CA GLU A 194 16.25 28.03 2.08
C GLU A 194 15.27 28.59 3.12
#